data_dcdc0355967c2c7df35547eaadd42b22
#
_entry.id   dcdc0355967c2c7df35547eaadd42b22
#
_cell.length_a   1.000
_cell.length_b   1.000
_cell.length_c   1.000
_cell.angle_alpha   90.00
_cell.angle_beta   90.00
_cell.angle_gamma   90.00
#
_symmetry.space_group_name_H-M   'P 1'
#
loop_
_entity.id
_entity.type
_entity.pdbx_description
1 polymer ?
#
loop_
_entity_poly.entity_id
_entity_poly.type
_entity_poly.pdbx_seq_one_letter_code
_entity_poly.pdbx_strand_id
1 'polypeptide(L)'
;MQRRDFLKYSAVLGAASALPLWSRTAFAVDRPALPIPDLLVADARSRIQLVVQSGKSALGPYNATTWGYNGNLLGPALQLRRGKEVTVNIHNTLAEETTLHWHGLEVPGDVDGGPQGIINPGGQRTVTFTPDQRAATCWFHPHQHGKTGHQVAMGLAGLVLIEDDESRLLRLPKQWGIDDVPVIVQDKKFSADGQIDYQLDVMTAAVGWFGDTLLT
;
A
#
# COMPACT_ATOMS: atom_id res chain seq x y z
N MET A 1 54.33 -16.93 12.38
CA MET A 1 53.48 -16.80 11.18
C MET A 1 54.39 -16.30 10.05
N GLN A 2 54.52 -17.08 8.98
CA GLN A 2 55.39 -16.67 7.87
C GLN A 2 54.69 -15.60 7.01
N ARG A 3 55.43 -14.68 6.38
CA ARG A 3 54.86 -13.65 5.50
C ARG A 3 53.90 -14.22 4.43
N ARG A 4 54.19 -15.43 3.96
CA ARG A 4 53.39 -16.14 2.97
C ARG A 4 52.00 -16.56 3.51
N ASP A 5 51.91 -16.93 4.79
CA ASP A 5 50.66 -17.33 5.44
C ASP A 5 49.82 -16.09 5.72
N PHE A 6 50.40 -14.99 6.11
CA PHE A 6 49.71 -13.71 6.29
C PHE A 6 49.05 -13.23 4.99
N LEU A 7 49.78 -13.29 3.86
CA LEU A 7 49.23 -12.91 2.56
C LEU A 7 48.09 -13.82 2.11
N LYS A 8 48.20 -15.14 2.36
CA LYS A 8 47.10 -16.07 2.05
C LYS A 8 45.87 -15.79 2.87
N TYR A 9 46.01 -15.58 4.17
CA TYR A 9 44.87 -15.26 5.05
C TYR A 9 44.29 -13.89 4.75
N SER A 10 45.10 -12.89 4.41
CA SER A 10 44.61 -11.58 3.99
C SER A 10 43.85 -11.63 2.66
N ALA A 11 44.29 -12.45 1.69
CA ALA A 11 43.59 -12.65 0.44
C ALA A 11 42.24 -13.37 0.63
N VAL A 12 42.17 -14.34 1.53
CA VAL A 12 40.91 -15.05 1.87
C VAL A 12 39.94 -14.12 2.61
N LEU A 13 40.43 -13.32 3.56
CA LEU A 13 39.59 -12.32 4.24
C LEU A 13 39.11 -11.21 3.28
N GLY A 14 39.98 -10.74 2.37
CA GLY A 14 39.60 -9.77 1.36
C GLY A 14 38.57 -10.28 0.37
N ALA A 15 38.64 -11.56 -0.04
CA ALA A 15 37.65 -12.19 -0.89
C ALA A 15 36.31 -12.38 -0.16
N ALA A 16 36.36 -12.71 1.14
CA ALA A 16 35.14 -12.85 1.94
C ALA A 16 34.43 -11.51 2.22
N SER A 17 35.18 -10.41 2.29
CA SER A 17 34.61 -9.06 2.46
C SER A 17 34.08 -8.44 1.16
N ALA A 18 34.50 -8.97 0.00
CA ALA A 18 34.00 -8.53 -1.32
C ALA A 18 32.68 -9.20 -1.72
N LEU A 19 32.24 -10.23 -0.98
CA LEU A 19 30.94 -10.81 -1.19
C LEU A 19 29.89 -9.89 -0.55
N PRO A 20 28.87 -9.41 -1.30
CA PRO A 20 27.80 -8.64 -0.72
C PRO A 20 27.16 -9.42 0.43
N LEU A 21 26.80 -8.74 1.52
CA LEU A 21 26.21 -9.37 2.72
C LEU A 21 24.95 -10.21 2.42
N TRP A 22 24.28 -9.95 1.33
CA TRP A 22 23.12 -10.70 0.81
C TRP A 22 23.50 -12.05 0.15
N SER A 23 24.76 -12.28 -0.24
CA SER A 23 25.20 -13.56 -0.79
C SER A 23 25.58 -14.61 0.29
N ARG A 24 25.48 -14.22 1.56
CA ARG A 24 25.45 -15.21 2.63
C ARG A 24 24.17 -16.01 2.41
N THR A 25 24.31 -17.25 2.01
CA THR A 25 23.26 -18.24 1.84
C THR A 25 22.06 -17.91 2.70
N ALA A 26 21.08 -17.23 2.11
CA ALA A 26 19.76 -17.21 2.68
C ALA A 26 19.35 -18.68 2.66
N PHE A 27 19.46 -19.39 3.79
CA PHE A 27 18.71 -20.60 3.96
C PHE A 27 17.28 -20.18 3.61
N ALA A 28 16.72 -20.78 2.58
CA ALA A 28 15.34 -20.60 2.24
C ALA A 28 14.52 -21.15 3.40
N VAL A 29 14.33 -20.32 4.42
CA VAL A 29 13.22 -20.52 5.34
C VAL A 29 11.99 -20.41 4.46
N ASP A 30 11.05 -21.31 4.60
CA ASP A 30 9.74 -21.19 3.96
C ASP A 30 9.15 -19.81 4.31
N ARG A 31 9.44 -18.83 3.46
CA ARG A 31 8.88 -17.49 3.60
C ARG A 31 7.62 -17.46 2.77
N PRO A 32 6.53 -16.92 3.32
CA PRO A 32 5.33 -16.71 2.53
C PRO A 32 5.69 -15.83 1.32
N ALA A 33 5.05 -16.10 0.19
CA ALA A 33 5.17 -15.24 -0.98
C ALA A 33 4.69 -13.82 -0.63
N LEU A 34 5.37 -12.80 -1.15
CA LEU A 34 4.90 -11.42 -1.03
C LEU A 34 3.53 -11.31 -1.70
N PRO A 35 2.48 -10.88 -0.99
CA PRO A 35 1.18 -10.68 -1.60
C PRO A 35 1.24 -9.48 -2.56
N ILE A 36 0.96 -9.73 -3.84
CA ILE A 36 0.93 -8.67 -4.86
C ILE A 36 -0.53 -8.24 -5.03
N PRO A 37 -0.86 -6.94 -4.85
CA PRO A 37 -2.20 -6.45 -5.10
C PRO A 37 -2.54 -6.56 -6.59
N ASP A 38 -3.81 -6.83 -6.89
CA ASP A 38 -4.31 -6.80 -8.26
C ASP A 38 -4.07 -5.44 -8.89
N LEU A 39 -3.68 -5.42 -10.17
CA LEU A 39 -3.59 -4.20 -10.95
C LEU A 39 -4.93 -3.94 -11.64
N LEU A 40 -5.66 -2.93 -11.17
CA LEU A 40 -6.98 -2.58 -11.67
C LEU A 40 -6.87 -1.42 -12.67
N VAL A 41 -7.25 -1.72 -13.90
CA VAL A 41 -7.34 -0.74 -14.99
C VAL A 41 -8.82 -0.40 -15.24
N ALA A 42 -9.11 0.83 -15.65
CA ALA A 42 -10.48 1.23 -15.99
C ALA A 42 -11.07 0.34 -17.11
N ASP A 43 -12.36 0.04 -17.00
CA ASP A 43 -13.10 -0.73 -17.99
C ASP A 43 -13.22 0.01 -19.35
N ALA A 44 -13.87 -0.60 -20.34
CA ALA A 44 -14.07 -0.02 -21.68
C ALA A 44 -14.86 1.31 -21.67
N ARG A 45 -15.50 1.65 -20.54
CA ARG A 45 -16.22 2.91 -20.31
C ARG A 45 -15.47 3.86 -19.37
N SER A 46 -14.17 3.65 -19.20
CA SER A 46 -13.30 4.42 -18.29
C SER A 46 -13.76 4.37 -16.83
N ARG A 47 -14.30 3.26 -16.34
CA ARG A 47 -14.84 3.14 -14.98
C ARG A 47 -14.03 2.17 -14.13
N ILE A 48 -13.90 2.52 -12.87
CA ILE A 48 -13.34 1.68 -11.80
C ILE A 48 -14.40 1.53 -10.71
N GLN A 49 -14.52 0.32 -10.15
CA GLN A 49 -15.43 0.02 -9.05
C GLN A 49 -14.61 -0.32 -7.81
N LEU A 50 -14.88 0.35 -6.70
CA LEU A 50 -14.28 0.08 -5.40
C LEU A 50 -15.38 -0.16 -4.37
N VAL A 51 -15.29 -1.28 -3.68
CA VAL A 51 -16.15 -1.62 -2.55
C VAL A 51 -15.31 -1.54 -1.29
N VAL A 52 -15.67 -0.63 -0.39
CA VAL A 52 -15.08 -0.53 0.95
C VAL A 52 -15.76 -1.54 1.84
N GLN A 53 -15.02 -2.49 2.39
CA GLN A 53 -15.60 -3.61 3.12
C GLN A 53 -14.74 -4.05 4.30
N SER A 54 -15.38 -4.76 5.23
CA SER A 54 -14.71 -5.47 6.33
C SER A 54 -14.55 -6.95 5.99
N GLY A 55 -13.48 -7.55 6.50
CA GLY A 55 -13.19 -8.96 6.37
C GLY A 55 -12.24 -9.44 7.45
N LYS A 56 -11.63 -10.60 7.24
CA LYS A 56 -10.58 -11.13 8.10
C LYS A 56 -9.32 -11.38 7.28
N SER A 57 -8.18 -11.08 7.87
CA SER A 57 -6.86 -11.28 7.26
C SER A 57 -5.92 -11.99 8.22
N ALA A 58 -5.14 -12.91 7.67
CA ALA A 58 -4.04 -13.52 8.38
C ALA A 58 -2.84 -12.55 8.37
N LEU A 59 -2.47 -12.04 9.52
CA LEU A 59 -1.38 -11.08 9.73
C LEU A 59 -0.33 -11.70 10.65
N GLY A 60 0.62 -12.45 10.08
CA GLY A 60 1.54 -13.28 10.84
C GLY A 60 0.79 -14.35 11.65
N PRO A 61 0.93 -14.38 12.98
CA PRO A 61 0.20 -15.35 13.81
C PRO A 61 -1.26 -14.97 14.09
N TYR A 62 -1.70 -13.79 13.68
CA TYR A 62 -3.01 -13.23 14.00
C TYR A 62 -4.01 -13.40 12.86
N ASN A 63 -5.28 -13.59 13.21
CA ASN A 63 -6.40 -13.58 12.27
C ASN A 63 -7.35 -12.43 12.67
N ALA A 64 -6.97 -11.23 12.25
CA ALA A 64 -7.62 -10.00 12.66
C ALA A 64 -8.78 -9.60 11.73
N THR A 65 -9.74 -8.88 12.26
CA THR A 65 -10.69 -8.12 11.46
C THR A 65 -9.93 -6.96 10.81
N THR A 66 -10.06 -6.85 9.50
CA THR A 66 -9.39 -5.83 8.69
C THR A 66 -10.39 -5.22 7.70
N TRP A 67 -10.03 -4.07 7.15
CA TRP A 67 -10.83 -3.41 6.12
C TRP A 67 -10.02 -3.27 4.84
N GLY A 68 -10.70 -3.30 3.71
CA GLY A 68 -10.05 -3.18 2.41
C GLY A 68 -10.99 -2.66 1.32
N TYR A 69 -10.40 -2.43 0.17
CA TYR A 69 -11.12 -2.10 -1.06
C TYR A 69 -11.10 -3.33 -1.99
N ASN A 70 -12.28 -3.83 -2.34
CA ASN A 70 -12.46 -5.06 -3.16
C ASN A 70 -11.83 -6.33 -2.54
N GLY A 71 -11.45 -6.28 -1.28
CA GLY A 71 -10.78 -7.34 -0.54
C GLY A 71 -10.86 -7.10 0.96
N ASN A 72 -10.16 -7.93 1.72
CA ASN A 72 -10.22 -7.89 3.18
C ASN A 72 -9.19 -6.93 3.79
N LEU A 73 -8.12 -6.62 3.07
CA LEU A 73 -7.02 -5.77 3.54
C LEU A 73 -6.44 -5.01 2.35
N LEU A 74 -6.16 -3.72 2.53
CA LEU A 74 -5.68 -2.84 1.47
C LEU A 74 -6.66 -2.78 0.28
N GLY A 75 -6.15 -2.43 -0.87
CA GLY A 75 -6.91 -2.37 -2.11
C GLY A 75 -6.06 -2.76 -3.31
N PRO A 76 -6.68 -2.88 -4.48
CA PRO A 76 -5.95 -3.04 -5.72
C PRO A 76 -5.07 -1.82 -6.00
N ALA A 77 -4.03 -2.00 -6.79
CA ALA A 77 -3.31 -0.89 -7.40
C ALA A 77 -4.12 -0.36 -8.58
N LEU A 78 -4.41 0.92 -8.60
CA LEU A 78 -5.15 1.55 -9.71
C LEU A 78 -4.15 2.07 -10.74
N GLN A 79 -4.26 1.61 -11.99
CA GLN A 79 -3.46 2.14 -13.09
C GLN A 79 -4.25 3.21 -13.84
N LEU A 80 -3.80 4.44 -13.76
CA LEU A 80 -4.38 5.61 -14.42
C LEU A 80 -3.42 6.12 -15.49
N ARG A 81 -3.96 6.83 -16.47
CA ARG A 81 -3.14 7.42 -17.53
C ARG A 81 -3.36 8.93 -17.59
N ARG A 82 -2.26 9.69 -17.67
CA ARG A 82 -2.28 11.12 -17.89
C ARG A 82 -3.15 11.49 -19.11
N GLY A 83 -4.01 12.49 -18.93
CA GLY A 83 -4.91 12.98 -19.99
C GLY A 83 -6.07 12.06 -20.36
N LYS A 84 -6.29 10.96 -19.60
CA LYS A 84 -7.43 10.06 -19.77
C LYS A 84 -8.40 10.23 -18.59
N GLU A 85 -9.63 10.59 -18.91
CA GLU A 85 -10.69 10.67 -17.93
C GLU A 85 -10.99 9.29 -17.33
N VAL A 86 -11.21 9.26 -16.04
CA VAL A 86 -11.63 8.08 -15.28
C VAL A 86 -12.79 8.43 -14.37
N THR A 87 -13.76 7.53 -14.27
CA THR A 87 -14.87 7.58 -13.32
C THR A 87 -14.68 6.46 -12.29
N VAL A 88 -14.59 6.83 -11.02
CA VAL A 88 -14.47 5.87 -9.91
C VAL A 88 -15.77 5.86 -9.12
N ASN A 89 -16.38 4.69 -9.01
CA ASN A 89 -17.54 4.44 -8.17
C ASN A 89 -17.11 3.74 -6.89
N ILE A 90 -17.38 4.34 -5.76
CA ILE A 90 -17.00 3.87 -4.44
C ILE A 90 -18.27 3.51 -3.68
N HIS A 91 -18.37 2.26 -3.23
CA HIS A 91 -19.49 1.79 -2.42
C HIS A 91 -18.99 1.44 -1.02
N ASN A 92 -19.55 2.07 -0.01
CA ASN A 92 -19.21 1.82 1.38
C ASN A 92 -20.14 0.77 1.99
N THR A 93 -19.62 -0.42 2.29
CA THR A 93 -20.36 -1.48 2.98
C THR A 93 -20.02 -1.59 4.46
N LEU A 94 -19.17 -0.70 4.98
CA LEU A 94 -18.89 -0.63 6.41
C LEU A 94 -20.10 -0.11 7.18
N ALA A 95 -20.12 -0.39 8.48
CA ALA A 95 -21.12 0.15 9.40
C ALA A 95 -20.88 1.60 9.81
N GLU A 96 -19.83 2.23 9.28
CA GLU A 96 -19.50 3.64 9.57
C GLU A 96 -19.18 4.44 8.30
N GLU A 97 -19.21 5.75 8.45
CA GLU A 97 -18.83 6.69 7.39
C GLU A 97 -17.37 6.58 7.03
N THR A 98 -17.06 6.76 5.77
CA THR A 98 -15.69 6.86 5.25
C THR A 98 -15.59 7.91 4.16
N THR A 99 -14.40 8.15 3.66
CA THR A 99 -14.11 8.91 2.44
C THR A 99 -13.09 8.14 1.61
N LEU A 100 -12.74 8.65 0.43
CA LEU A 100 -11.60 8.15 -0.34
C LEU A 100 -10.85 9.34 -0.90
N HIS A 101 -9.67 9.61 -0.34
CA HIS A 101 -8.78 10.68 -0.73
C HIS A 101 -7.70 10.17 -1.68
N TRP A 102 -7.39 10.99 -2.69
CA TRP A 102 -6.36 10.74 -3.69
C TRP A 102 -5.04 11.39 -3.29
N HIS A 103 -4.26 10.72 -2.47
CA HIS A 103 -3.03 11.28 -1.93
C HIS A 103 -1.93 11.36 -2.99
N GLY A 104 -1.53 12.59 -3.29
CA GLY A 104 -0.51 12.90 -4.30
C GLY A 104 -1.05 13.09 -5.71
N LEU A 105 -2.38 13.02 -5.92
CA LEU A 105 -3.00 13.36 -7.19
C LEU A 105 -3.32 14.85 -7.25
N GLU A 106 -3.05 15.45 -8.40
CA GLU A 106 -3.47 16.81 -8.73
C GLU A 106 -4.86 16.77 -9.35
N VAL A 107 -5.89 16.82 -8.49
CA VAL A 107 -7.31 16.75 -8.89
C VAL A 107 -8.10 17.90 -8.28
N PRO A 108 -9.27 18.29 -8.86
CA PRO A 108 -10.15 19.29 -8.25
C PRO A 108 -10.59 18.90 -6.83
N GLY A 109 -10.69 19.88 -5.92
CA GLY A 109 -10.98 19.64 -4.51
C GLY A 109 -12.33 18.97 -4.22
N ASP A 110 -13.31 19.12 -5.12
CA ASP A 110 -14.62 18.46 -5.00
C ASP A 110 -14.58 16.96 -5.29
N VAL A 111 -13.56 16.47 -6.00
CA VAL A 111 -13.34 15.05 -6.27
C VAL A 111 -12.18 14.45 -5.47
N ASP A 112 -11.38 15.27 -4.80
CA ASP A 112 -10.19 14.88 -4.04
C ASP A 112 -10.49 13.95 -2.85
N GLY A 113 -11.73 13.93 -2.37
CA GLY A 113 -12.16 12.99 -1.33
C GLY A 113 -11.67 13.32 0.08
N GLY A 114 -11.40 14.59 0.35
CA GLY A 114 -11.14 15.09 1.70
C GLY A 114 -12.35 14.90 2.65
N PRO A 115 -12.33 15.50 3.87
CA PRO A 115 -13.36 15.29 4.88
C PRO A 115 -14.79 15.59 4.45
N GLN A 116 -14.97 16.45 3.44
CA GLN A 116 -16.26 16.78 2.84
C GLN A 116 -16.82 15.68 1.91
N GLY A 117 -15.99 14.72 1.53
CA GLY A 117 -16.32 13.63 0.60
C GLY A 117 -16.94 12.42 1.27
N ILE A 118 -17.81 12.61 2.27
CA ILE A 118 -18.40 11.54 3.11
C ILE A 118 -19.19 10.53 2.27
N ILE A 119 -18.96 9.25 2.54
CA ILE A 119 -19.71 8.11 2.02
C ILE A 119 -20.33 7.39 3.22
N ASN A 120 -21.63 7.57 3.40
CA ASN A 120 -22.39 6.97 4.50
C ASN A 120 -22.37 5.43 4.43
N PRO A 121 -22.67 4.72 5.54
CA PRO A 121 -22.92 3.28 5.53
C PRO A 121 -23.97 2.89 4.47
N GLY A 122 -23.62 1.91 3.63
CA GLY A 122 -24.45 1.50 2.49
C GLY A 122 -24.52 2.52 1.34
N GLY A 123 -23.85 3.66 1.47
CA GLY A 123 -23.85 4.73 0.48
C GLY A 123 -22.85 4.53 -0.65
N GLN A 124 -22.97 5.37 -1.66
CA GLN A 124 -22.08 5.38 -2.82
C GLN A 124 -21.65 6.80 -3.14
N ARG A 125 -20.45 6.94 -3.68
CA ARG A 125 -19.92 8.17 -4.24
C ARG A 125 -19.30 7.88 -5.61
N THR A 126 -19.64 8.68 -6.59
CA THR A 126 -19.01 8.64 -7.92
C THR A 126 -18.22 9.91 -8.11
N VAL A 127 -16.96 9.76 -8.50
CA VAL A 127 -16.07 10.88 -8.86
C VAL A 127 -15.53 10.66 -10.26
N THR A 128 -15.38 11.75 -11.01
CA THR A 128 -14.82 11.72 -12.37
C THR A 128 -13.74 12.79 -12.46
N PHE A 129 -12.56 12.40 -12.91
CA PHE A 129 -11.43 13.31 -13.08
C PHE A 129 -10.49 12.84 -14.19
N THR A 130 -9.64 13.77 -14.65
CA THR A 130 -8.58 13.49 -15.62
C THR A 130 -7.24 13.79 -14.97
N PRO A 131 -6.38 12.78 -14.68
CA PRO A 131 -5.04 13.03 -14.18
C PRO A 131 -4.23 13.83 -15.21
N ASP A 132 -3.67 14.97 -14.82
CA ASP A 132 -2.82 15.78 -15.71
C ASP A 132 -1.37 15.89 -15.22
N GLN A 133 -1.02 15.26 -14.13
CA GLN A 133 0.35 15.21 -13.62
C GLN A 133 1.20 14.20 -14.37
N ARG A 134 2.53 14.33 -14.25
CA ARG A 134 3.51 13.37 -14.79
C ARG A 134 3.36 12.01 -14.12
N ALA A 135 3.95 10.98 -14.76
CA ALA A 135 4.02 9.64 -14.19
C ALA A 135 4.52 9.67 -12.74
N ALA A 136 3.77 9.01 -11.87
CA ALA A 136 4.03 8.98 -10.44
C ALA A 136 3.44 7.75 -9.78
N THR A 137 3.98 7.38 -8.63
CA THR A 137 3.36 6.44 -7.69
C THR A 137 2.74 7.25 -6.57
N CYS A 138 1.43 7.15 -6.46
CA CYS A 138 0.60 7.79 -5.45
C CYS A 138 -0.18 6.71 -4.69
N TRP A 139 -1.09 7.11 -3.82
CA TRP A 139 -1.93 6.16 -3.09
C TRP A 139 -3.29 6.76 -2.79
N PHE A 140 -4.24 5.96 -2.36
CA PHE A 140 -5.56 6.40 -1.91
C PHE A 140 -5.86 5.81 -0.54
N HIS A 141 -6.57 6.57 0.27
CA HIS A 141 -6.93 6.20 1.63
C HIS A 141 -8.10 7.04 2.15
N PRO A 142 -8.75 6.66 3.26
CA PRO A 142 -9.76 7.50 3.90
C PRO A 142 -9.17 8.80 4.43
N HIS A 143 -9.98 9.86 4.40
CA HIS A 143 -9.65 11.16 5.02
C HIS A 143 -10.81 11.66 5.89
N GLN A 144 -11.56 10.74 6.51
CA GLN A 144 -12.68 11.06 7.38
C GLN A 144 -12.18 11.78 8.64
N HIS A 145 -12.78 12.92 8.95
CA HIS A 145 -12.39 13.72 10.11
C HIS A 145 -12.50 12.91 11.41
N GLY A 146 -11.41 12.91 12.19
CA GLY A 146 -11.30 12.15 13.44
C GLY A 146 -11.18 10.63 13.30
N LYS A 147 -11.23 10.07 12.07
CA LYS A 147 -11.19 8.61 11.83
C LYS A 147 -10.10 8.16 10.87
N THR A 148 -9.39 9.09 10.22
CA THR A 148 -8.38 8.76 9.20
C THR A 148 -7.38 7.72 9.70
N GLY A 149 -6.74 7.96 10.85
CA GLY A 149 -5.73 7.05 11.40
C GLY A 149 -6.30 5.68 11.71
N HIS A 150 -7.47 5.61 12.35
CA HIS A 150 -8.16 4.34 12.63
C HIS A 150 -8.45 3.55 11.35
N GLN A 151 -9.06 4.18 10.36
CA GLN A 151 -9.47 3.51 9.12
C GLN A 151 -8.27 3.03 8.30
N VAL A 152 -7.16 3.80 8.28
CA VAL A 152 -5.90 3.37 7.67
C VAL A 152 -5.25 2.24 8.48
N ALA A 153 -5.26 2.32 9.81
CA ALA A 153 -4.77 1.25 10.68
C ALA A 153 -5.53 -0.06 10.47
N MET A 154 -6.84 0.01 10.22
CA MET A 154 -7.68 -1.15 9.89
C MET A 154 -7.37 -1.73 8.51
N GLY A 155 -6.67 -1.00 7.62
CA GLY A 155 -6.20 -1.52 6.34
C GLY A 155 -6.71 -0.78 5.09
N LEU A 156 -7.44 0.32 5.23
CA LEU A 156 -7.94 1.06 4.07
C LEU A 156 -6.83 1.90 3.41
N ALA A 157 -6.17 1.33 2.44
CA ALA A 157 -5.22 2.01 1.56
C ALA A 157 -5.05 1.23 0.25
N GLY A 158 -4.59 1.90 -0.80
CA GLY A 158 -4.23 1.28 -2.07
C GLY A 158 -3.34 2.17 -2.92
N LEU A 159 -2.61 1.59 -3.85
CA LEU A 159 -1.70 2.32 -4.73
C LEU A 159 -2.44 2.96 -5.90
N VAL A 160 -1.92 4.08 -6.38
CA VAL A 160 -2.29 4.69 -7.66
C VAL A 160 -1.02 4.86 -8.49
N LEU A 161 -1.01 4.28 -9.67
CA LEU A 161 0.08 4.40 -10.63
C LEU A 161 -0.40 5.28 -11.78
N ILE A 162 0.25 6.41 -11.98
CA ILE A 162 -0.01 7.28 -13.12
C ILE A 162 1.05 7.04 -14.19
N GLU A 163 0.60 6.67 -15.38
CA GLU A 163 1.44 6.54 -16.54
C GLU A 163 1.30 7.75 -17.47
N ASP A 164 2.38 8.12 -18.13
CA ASP A 164 2.42 9.08 -19.23
C ASP A 164 3.17 8.52 -20.45
N ASP A 165 3.25 9.28 -21.52
CA ASP A 165 3.92 8.83 -22.73
C ASP A 165 5.44 8.72 -22.54
N GLU A 166 6.03 9.55 -21.67
CA GLU A 166 7.47 9.50 -21.37
C GLU A 166 7.82 8.23 -20.59
N SER A 167 7.08 7.91 -19.53
CA SER A 167 7.32 6.74 -18.68
C SER A 167 7.19 5.43 -19.47
N ARG A 168 6.29 5.39 -20.45
CA ARG A 168 6.09 4.22 -21.31
C ARG A 168 7.26 3.93 -22.25
N LEU A 169 8.05 4.94 -22.60
CA LEU A 169 9.23 4.80 -23.44
C LEU A 169 10.47 4.34 -22.68
N LEU A 170 10.45 4.47 -21.36
CA LEU A 170 11.58 4.04 -20.52
C LEU A 170 11.72 2.51 -20.55
N ARG A 171 12.97 2.05 -20.57
CA ARG A 171 13.31 0.62 -20.48
C ARG A 171 13.37 0.17 -19.02
N LEU A 172 12.27 0.33 -18.30
CA LEU A 172 12.12 -0.11 -16.92
C LEU A 172 11.41 -1.47 -16.87
N PRO A 173 11.56 -2.23 -15.80
CA PRO A 173 10.68 -3.35 -15.48
C PRO A 173 9.22 -2.89 -15.51
N LYS A 174 8.32 -3.69 -16.10
CA LYS A 174 6.90 -3.30 -16.31
C LYS A 174 5.93 -4.45 -16.10
N GLN A 175 6.44 -5.62 -15.80
CA GLN A 175 5.61 -6.80 -15.62
C GLN A 175 5.18 -6.89 -14.16
N TRP A 176 3.97 -6.38 -13.90
CA TRP A 176 3.40 -6.27 -12.56
C TRP A 176 3.47 -7.58 -11.79
N GLY A 177 4.03 -7.53 -10.58
CA GLY A 177 4.21 -8.69 -9.72
C GLY A 177 5.33 -9.65 -10.12
N ILE A 178 6.04 -9.38 -11.20
CA ILE A 178 7.16 -10.22 -11.67
C ILE A 178 8.47 -9.45 -11.60
N ASP A 179 8.60 -8.36 -12.35
CA ASP A 179 9.78 -7.49 -12.35
C ASP A 179 9.47 -6.04 -11.95
N ASP A 180 8.17 -5.68 -11.91
CA ASP A 180 7.63 -4.48 -11.28
C ASP A 180 6.85 -4.91 -10.03
N VAL A 181 7.52 -4.89 -8.89
CA VAL A 181 7.02 -5.47 -7.64
C VAL A 181 6.66 -4.36 -6.64
N PRO A 182 5.37 -4.17 -6.31
CA PRO A 182 4.96 -3.23 -5.28
C PRO A 182 5.33 -3.78 -3.90
N VAL A 183 5.84 -2.91 -3.03
CA VAL A 183 6.11 -3.24 -1.63
C VAL A 183 5.39 -2.23 -0.76
N ILE A 184 4.41 -2.69 0.00
CA ILE A 184 3.69 -1.87 0.98
C ILE A 184 4.14 -2.31 2.36
N VAL A 185 4.77 -1.37 3.09
CA VAL A 185 5.23 -1.61 4.46
C VAL A 185 4.25 -0.95 5.42
N GLN A 186 3.77 -1.70 6.39
CA GLN A 186 2.86 -1.22 7.43
C GLN A 186 3.36 -1.67 8.80
N ASP A 187 3.03 -0.90 9.82
CA ASP A 187 3.13 -1.34 11.21
C ASP A 187 1.73 -1.54 11.80
N LYS A 188 1.60 -2.51 12.67
CA LYS A 188 0.38 -2.83 13.40
C LYS A 188 0.69 -3.11 14.87
N LYS A 189 -0.27 -2.82 15.72
CA LYS A 189 -0.29 -3.28 17.10
C LYS A 189 -1.47 -4.20 17.29
N PHE A 190 -1.27 -5.30 18.00
CA PHE A 190 -2.32 -6.28 18.24
C PHE A 190 -2.62 -6.39 19.73
N SER A 191 -3.89 -6.50 20.06
CA SER A 191 -4.38 -6.83 21.39
C SER A 191 -4.19 -8.33 21.70
N ALA A 192 -4.42 -8.72 22.94
CA ALA A 192 -4.21 -10.11 23.39
C ALA A 192 -5.11 -11.13 22.65
N ASP A 193 -6.25 -10.69 22.11
CA ASP A 193 -7.16 -11.50 21.29
C ASP A 193 -6.80 -11.49 19.80
N GLY A 194 -5.67 -10.86 19.44
CA GLY A 194 -5.16 -10.83 18.07
C GLY A 194 -5.86 -9.86 17.13
N GLN A 195 -6.67 -8.93 17.66
CA GLN A 195 -7.27 -7.87 16.85
C GLN A 195 -6.35 -6.65 16.77
N ILE A 196 -6.54 -5.81 15.74
CA ILE A 196 -5.81 -4.54 15.62
C ILE A 196 -6.18 -3.65 16.79
N ASP A 197 -5.19 -3.22 17.56
CA ASP A 197 -5.33 -2.35 18.72
C ASP A 197 -5.03 -0.90 18.33
N TYR A 198 -6.07 -0.15 17.97
CA TYR A 198 -5.96 1.28 17.70
C TYR A 198 -6.41 2.07 18.92
N GLN A 199 -5.60 2.02 19.98
CA GLN A 199 -5.84 2.82 21.21
C GLN A 199 -4.97 4.08 21.15
N LEU A 200 -5.62 5.24 21.33
CA LEU A 200 -4.93 6.52 21.43
C LEU A 200 -4.81 6.91 22.89
N ASP A 201 -3.59 7.23 23.30
CA ASP A 201 -3.26 7.87 24.57
C ASP A 201 -2.68 9.27 24.33
N VAL A 202 -2.26 9.95 25.37
CA VAL A 202 -1.67 11.29 25.25
C VAL A 202 -0.42 11.29 24.40
N MET A 203 0.38 10.22 24.44
CA MET A 203 1.62 10.12 23.66
C MET A 203 1.31 9.86 22.18
N THR A 204 0.47 8.89 21.89
CA THR A 204 0.08 8.56 20.51
C THR A 204 -0.74 9.66 19.86
N ALA A 205 -1.49 10.44 20.64
CA ALA A 205 -2.17 11.64 20.13
C ALA A 205 -1.17 12.75 19.75
N ALA A 206 -0.03 12.83 20.43
CA ALA A 206 0.99 13.84 20.16
C ALA A 206 1.96 13.46 19.02
N VAL A 207 2.36 12.19 18.93
CA VAL A 207 3.41 11.72 18.00
C VAL A 207 2.87 10.86 16.84
N GLY A 208 1.59 10.51 16.86
CA GLY A 208 0.95 9.56 15.96
C GLY A 208 0.88 8.16 16.57
N TRP A 209 -0.12 7.38 16.13
CA TRP A 209 -0.22 5.97 16.46
C TRP A 209 0.79 5.18 15.62
N PHE A 210 1.46 4.23 16.25
CA PHE A 210 2.36 3.29 15.62
C PHE A 210 2.25 1.92 16.27
N GLY A 211 2.61 0.88 15.51
CA GLY A 211 2.62 -0.50 15.97
C GLY A 211 4.03 -1.01 16.26
N ASP A 212 4.10 -2.17 16.87
CA ASP A 212 5.34 -2.91 17.17
C ASP A 212 5.56 -4.11 16.24
N THR A 213 4.59 -4.38 15.37
CA THR A 213 4.62 -5.50 14.41
C THR A 213 4.69 -4.95 13.00
N LEU A 214 5.81 -5.19 12.30
CA LEU A 214 6.01 -4.79 10.91
C LEU A 214 5.45 -5.83 9.95
N LEU A 215 4.69 -5.39 8.96
CA LEU A 215 4.06 -6.20 7.93
C LEU A 215 4.46 -5.70 6.53
N THR A 216 4.58 -6.64 5.60
CA THR A 216 4.81 -6.40 4.17
C THR A 216 3.87 -7.23 3.32
#